data_5b09808116b4cc4663bfc755892c5bfe
#
_entry.id   5b09808116b4cc4663bfc755892c5bfe
#
_cell.length_a   1.000
_cell.length_b   1.000
_cell.length_c   1.000
_cell.angle_alpha   90.00
_cell.angle_beta   90.00
_cell.angle_gamma   90.00
#
_symmetry.space_group_name_H-M   'P 1'
#
loop_
_entity.id
_entity.type
_entity.pdbx_description
1 polymer ?
#
loop_
_entity_poly.entity_id
_entity_poly.type
_entity_poly.pdbx_seq_one_letter_code
_entity_poly.pdbx_strand_id
1 'polypeptide(L)'
;MATANSNPPQTKSGLPSPVERPGTDVLIYDGHCRICSSQVRNIERWLAGGRLAYISLHDPLVAERYPDLSHDDMMRQMYLIDRQGGRHGGATAMRYLSRRLPKLWWLAPLMHIPGSMPLWHGLYRFVARNRYRFGKLDDCDNGACAVHFK
;
A
#
# COMPACT_ATOMS: atom_id res chain seq x y z
N MET A 1 15.90 -36.03 7.41
CA MET A 1 16.25 -34.80 6.65
C MET A 1 14.98 -34.13 6.24
N ALA A 2 14.55 -33.15 7.01
CA ALA A 2 13.37 -32.37 6.68
C ALA A 2 13.78 -31.28 5.67
N THR A 3 13.35 -31.40 4.43
CA THR A 3 13.45 -30.35 3.43
C THR A 3 12.54 -29.20 3.88
N ALA A 4 13.16 -28.12 4.36
CA ALA A 4 12.44 -26.89 4.64
C ALA A 4 11.79 -26.42 3.35
N ASN A 5 10.47 -26.51 3.30
CA ASN A 5 9.65 -25.97 2.22
C ASN A 5 9.69 -24.43 2.34
N SER A 6 10.73 -23.82 1.80
CA SER A 6 10.89 -22.38 1.72
C SER A 6 10.04 -21.82 0.56
N ASN A 7 8.73 -22.03 0.64
CA ASN A 7 7.82 -21.28 -0.20
C ASN A 7 7.72 -19.87 0.41
N PRO A 8 8.18 -18.81 -0.29
CA PRO A 8 8.02 -17.45 0.23
C PRO A 8 6.53 -17.18 0.46
N PRO A 9 6.16 -16.44 1.51
CA PRO A 9 4.76 -16.11 1.77
C PRO A 9 4.21 -15.37 0.57
N GLN A 10 3.40 -16.07 -0.22
CA GLN A 10 2.69 -15.47 -1.33
C GLN A 10 1.67 -14.51 -0.73
N THR A 11 1.84 -13.22 -0.98
CA THR A 11 0.80 -12.25 -0.69
C THR A 11 -0.48 -12.70 -1.41
N LYS A 12 -1.49 -13.07 -0.65
CA LYS A 12 -2.83 -13.51 -1.14
C LYS A 12 -3.50 -12.51 -2.12
N SER A 13 -2.85 -11.41 -2.39
CA SER A 13 -3.36 -10.29 -3.21
C SER A 13 -3.09 -10.41 -4.71
N GLY A 14 -2.28 -11.37 -5.15
CA GLY A 14 -1.86 -11.47 -6.56
C GLY A 14 -0.99 -10.31 -7.04
N LEU A 15 -0.47 -9.50 -6.12
CA LEU A 15 0.46 -8.40 -6.39
C LEU A 15 1.91 -8.85 -6.15
N PRO A 16 2.86 -8.38 -6.96
CA PRO A 16 4.26 -8.78 -6.83
C PRO A 16 4.86 -8.29 -5.50
N SER A 17 5.43 -9.21 -4.76
CA SER A 17 6.06 -8.97 -3.45
C SER A 17 7.47 -8.38 -3.60
N PRO A 18 8.07 -7.83 -2.52
CA PRO A 18 9.46 -7.39 -2.53
C PRO A 18 10.48 -8.51 -2.78
N VAL A 19 10.06 -9.77 -2.60
CA VAL A 19 10.89 -10.94 -2.93
C VAL A 19 10.90 -11.20 -4.43
N GLU A 20 9.75 -11.01 -5.09
CA GLU A 20 9.60 -11.17 -6.54
C GLU A 20 10.17 -9.98 -7.33
N ARG A 21 10.20 -8.79 -6.73
CA ARG A 21 10.76 -7.57 -7.33
C ARG A 21 11.79 -6.92 -6.41
N PRO A 22 12.97 -7.52 -6.23
CA PRO A 22 14.02 -6.95 -5.40
C PRO A 22 14.54 -5.63 -6.00
N GLY A 23 14.95 -4.70 -5.13
CA GLY A 23 15.52 -3.41 -5.55
C GLY A 23 14.53 -2.43 -6.17
N THR A 24 13.23 -2.65 -6.01
CA THR A 24 12.18 -1.70 -6.38
C THR A 24 11.67 -0.93 -5.15
N ASP A 25 10.93 0.15 -5.38
CA ASP A 25 10.22 0.82 -4.30
C ASP A 25 9.15 -0.12 -3.73
N VAL A 26 8.93 -0.10 -2.42
CA VAL A 26 8.00 -1.00 -1.73
C VAL A 26 6.82 -0.21 -1.19
N LEU A 27 5.60 -0.61 -1.55
CA LEU A 27 4.37 -0.03 -1.02
C LEU A 27 3.77 -0.94 0.04
N ILE A 28 3.74 -0.44 1.28
CA ILE A 28 3.11 -1.12 2.43
C ILE A 28 1.68 -0.61 2.54
N TYR A 29 0.72 -1.52 2.54
CA TYR A 29 -0.71 -1.19 2.58
C TYR A 29 -1.48 -2.12 3.51
N ASP A 30 -2.69 -1.69 3.89
CA ASP A 30 -3.58 -2.54 4.68
C ASP A 30 -4.28 -3.57 3.77
N GLY A 31 -3.84 -4.82 3.84
CA GLY A 31 -4.40 -5.93 3.06
C GLY A 31 -5.83 -6.31 3.44
N HIS A 32 -6.29 -5.95 4.64
CA HIS A 32 -7.66 -6.20 5.12
C HIS A 32 -8.64 -5.07 4.74
N CYS A 33 -8.13 -3.98 4.18
CA CYS A 33 -8.93 -2.85 3.72
C CYS A 33 -9.30 -3.01 2.24
N ARG A 34 -10.55 -3.12 1.92
CA ARG A 34 -11.04 -3.28 0.54
C ARG A 34 -10.63 -2.11 -0.37
N ILE A 35 -10.76 -0.88 0.12
CA ILE A 35 -10.34 0.31 -0.65
C ILE A 35 -8.84 0.30 -0.87
N CYS A 36 -8.05 0.04 0.17
CA CYS A 36 -6.59 0.02 0.07
C CYS A 36 -6.12 -1.02 -0.95
N SER A 37 -6.66 -2.24 -0.89
CA SER A 37 -6.35 -3.31 -1.83
C SER A 37 -6.77 -2.98 -3.27
N SER A 38 -7.92 -2.31 -3.44
CA SER A 38 -8.38 -1.85 -4.75
C SER A 38 -7.48 -0.75 -5.33
N GLN A 39 -7.11 0.23 -4.50
CA GLN A 39 -6.21 1.31 -4.90
C GLN A 39 -4.84 0.77 -5.33
N VAL A 40 -4.28 -0.15 -4.56
CA VAL A 40 -2.98 -0.75 -4.86
C VAL A 40 -2.99 -1.52 -6.17
N ARG A 41 -4.06 -2.28 -6.46
CA ARG A 41 -4.25 -2.93 -7.76
C ARG A 41 -4.36 -1.95 -8.92
N ASN A 42 -5.03 -0.81 -8.72
CA ASN A 42 -5.10 0.24 -9.72
C ASN A 42 -3.72 0.87 -9.95
N ILE A 43 -2.96 1.12 -8.89
CA ILE A 43 -1.58 1.63 -8.99
C ILE A 43 -0.73 0.68 -9.83
N GLU A 44 -0.79 -0.64 -9.58
CA GLU A 44 -0.03 -1.61 -10.37
C GLU A 44 -0.44 -1.59 -11.85
N ARG A 45 -1.74 -1.51 -12.16
CA ARG A 45 -2.21 -1.40 -13.56
C ARG A 45 -1.73 -0.10 -14.24
N TRP A 46 -1.58 0.99 -13.48
CA TRP A 46 -1.16 2.27 -14.03
C TRP A 46 0.36 2.41 -14.13
N LEU A 47 1.09 1.63 -13.34
CA LEU A 47 2.55 1.53 -13.36
C LEU A 47 3.02 0.41 -14.30
N ALA A 48 2.47 0.30 -15.49
CA ALA A 48 2.94 -0.67 -16.47
C ALA A 48 4.49 -0.64 -16.57
N GLY A 49 5.16 -1.65 -16.00
CA GLY A 49 6.61 -1.74 -16.02
C GLY A 49 7.31 -2.19 -14.74
N GLY A 50 6.59 -2.67 -13.72
CA GLY A 50 7.21 -3.37 -12.59
C GLY A 50 8.09 -2.54 -11.67
N ARG A 51 7.75 -1.29 -11.43
CA ARG A 51 8.56 -0.34 -10.64
C ARG A 51 8.25 -0.35 -9.15
N LEU A 52 7.20 -1.06 -8.72
CA LEU A 52 6.80 -1.19 -7.33
C LEU A 52 6.68 -2.66 -6.95
N ALA A 53 7.01 -2.94 -5.70
CA ALA A 53 6.63 -4.15 -5.00
C ALA A 53 5.60 -3.80 -3.93
N TYR A 54 4.80 -4.76 -3.53
CA TYR A 54 3.67 -4.57 -2.62
C TYR A 54 3.75 -5.55 -1.48
N ILE A 55 3.44 -5.09 -0.27
CA ILE A 55 3.41 -5.95 0.91
C ILE A 55 2.30 -5.48 1.85
N SER A 56 1.55 -6.42 2.41
CA SER A 56 0.56 -6.11 3.44
C SER A 56 1.26 -5.77 4.76
N LEU A 57 0.77 -4.75 5.47
CA LEU A 57 1.28 -4.41 6.81
C LEU A 57 1.11 -5.55 7.83
N HIS A 58 0.23 -6.52 7.54
CA HIS A 58 0.01 -7.71 8.37
C HIS A 58 1.00 -8.86 8.06
N ASP A 59 1.86 -8.69 7.06
CA ASP A 59 2.89 -9.68 6.72
C ASP A 59 4.03 -9.62 7.73
N PRO A 60 4.45 -10.76 8.32
CA PRO A 60 5.56 -10.80 9.27
C PRO A 60 6.86 -10.19 8.75
N LEU A 61 7.09 -10.27 7.44
CA LEU A 61 8.26 -9.70 6.77
C LEU A 61 8.35 -8.16 6.94
N VAL A 62 7.22 -7.48 7.15
CA VAL A 62 7.20 -6.03 7.39
C VAL A 62 7.82 -5.69 8.73
N ALA A 63 7.47 -6.41 9.79
CA ALA A 63 8.04 -6.21 11.12
C ALA A 63 9.56 -6.54 11.15
N GLU A 64 9.97 -7.52 10.37
CA GLU A 64 11.38 -7.89 10.24
C GLU A 64 12.21 -6.87 9.47
N ARG A 65 11.70 -6.40 8.32
CA ARG A 65 12.44 -5.48 7.43
C ARG A 65 12.33 -4.01 7.82
N TYR A 66 11.24 -3.63 8.47
CA TYR A 66 10.94 -2.23 8.83
C TYR A 66 10.55 -2.10 10.30
N PRO A 67 11.44 -2.47 11.25
CA PRO A 67 11.16 -2.44 12.68
C PRO A 67 10.95 -1.02 13.22
N ASP A 68 11.36 0.00 12.47
CA ASP A 68 11.18 1.42 12.77
C ASP A 68 9.75 1.92 12.48
N LEU A 69 8.96 1.17 11.72
CA LEU A 69 7.58 1.52 11.43
C LEU A 69 6.64 0.80 12.41
N SER A 70 5.94 1.58 13.24
CA SER A 70 4.98 1.00 14.16
C SER A 70 3.75 0.46 13.40
N HIS A 71 3.18 -0.64 13.89
CA HIS A 71 1.96 -1.21 13.33
C HIS A 71 0.80 -0.19 13.33
N ASP A 72 0.70 0.60 14.39
CA ASP A 72 -0.34 1.63 14.53
C ASP A 72 -0.21 2.74 13.48
N ASP A 73 1.01 3.16 13.17
CA ASP A 73 1.24 4.16 12.13
C ASP A 73 0.90 3.60 10.74
N MET A 74 1.28 2.37 10.48
CA MET A 74 0.92 1.67 9.23
C MET A 74 -0.59 1.41 9.11
N MET A 75 -1.29 1.23 10.22
CA MET A 75 -2.76 1.16 10.24
C MET A 75 -3.44 2.51 9.98
N ARG A 76 -2.77 3.62 10.23
CA ARG A 76 -3.32 4.97 9.98
C ARG A 76 -3.13 5.46 8.57
N GLN A 77 -2.03 5.03 7.92
CA GLN A 77 -1.66 5.48 6.58
C GLN A 77 -0.81 4.45 5.85
N MET A 78 -0.88 4.44 4.51
CA MET A 78 0.04 3.65 3.71
C MET A 78 1.45 4.24 3.78
N TYR A 79 2.46 3.40 3.63
CA TYR A 79 3.86 3.78 3.50
C TYR A 79 4.45 3.33 2.17
N LEU A 80 5.25 4.20 1.59
CA LEU A 80 6.12 3.85 0.46
C LEU A 80 7.57 3.96 0.92
N ILE A 81 8.32 2.91 0.71
CA ILE A 81 9.75 2.86 0.96
C ILE A 81 10.46 2.95 -0.39
N ASP A 82 11.22 4.00 -0.60
CA ASP A 82 11.97 4.15 -1.83
C ASP A 82 13.25 3.29 -1.84
N ARG A 83 13.91 3.22 -2.98
CA ARG A 83 15.14 2.41 -3.17
C ARG A 83 16.29 2.84 -2.27
N GLN A 84 16.31 4.08 -1.82
CA GLN A 84 17.31 4.62 -0.90
C GLN A 84 16.94 4.37 0.57
N GLY A 85 15.80 3.74 0.84
CA GLY A 85 15.29 3.48 2.18
C GLY A 85 14.50 4.64 2.78
N GLY A 86 14.20 5.68 2.00
CA GLY A 86 13.35 6.79 2.43
C GLY A 86 11.91 6.35 2.70
N ARG A 87 11.32 6.83 3.80
CA ARG A 87 9.96 6.50 4.21
C ARG A 87 9.02 7.63 3.85
N HIS A 88 8.03 7.34 3.03
CA HIS A 88 7.01 8.29 2.61
C HIS A 88 5.65 7.81 3.10
N GLY A 89 5.05 8.51 4.06
CA GLY A 89 3.76 8.14 4.64
C GLY A 89 2.60 8.97 4.07
N GLY A 90 1.44 8.35 3.91
CA GLY A 90 0.19 9.03 3.58
C GLY A 90 0.26 9.93 2.35
N ALA A 91 -0.04 11.22 2.53
CA ALA A 91 -0.02 12.21 1.46
C ALA A 91 1.36 12.36 0.80
N THR A 92 2.45 12.16 1.55
CA THR A 92 3.81 12.20 1.00
C THR A 92 4.07 11.03 0.05
N ALA A 93 3.56 9.84 0.37
CA ALA A 93 3.61 8.68 -0.53
C ALA A 93 2.83 8.96 -1.82
N MET A 94 1.64 9.55 -1.72
CA MET A 94 0.84 9.93 -2.89
C MET A 94 1.54 10.99 -3.74
N ARG A 95 2.17 11.98 -3.11
CA ARG A 95 2.99 12.98 -3.81
C ARG A 95 4.16 12.34 -4.54
N TYR A 96 4.84 11.38 -3.94
CA TYR A 96 5.91 10.63 -4.56
C TYR A 96 5.41 9.83 -5.78
N LEU A 97 4.29 9.13 -5.62
CA LEU A 97 3.66 8.34 -6.67
C LEU A 97 3.12 9.21 -7.81
N SER A 98 2.61 10.41 -7.53
CA SER A 98 2.06 11.31 -8.56
C SER A 98 3.08 11.69 -9.64
N ARG A 99 4.37 11.72 -9.31
CA ARG A 99 5.45 11.96 -10.27
C ARG A 99 5.76 10.75 -11.15
N ARG A 100 5.44 9.55 -10.69
CA ARG A 100 5.79 8.28 -11.34
C ARG A 100 4.63 7.67 -12.10
N LEU A 101 3.41 8.05 -11.77
CA LEU A 101 2.19 7.58 -12.40
C LEU A 101 1.75 8.55 -13.49
N PRO A 102 1.85 8.18 -14.80
CA PRO A 102 1.45 9.07 -15.89
C PRO A 102 0.01 9.57 -15.76
N LYS A 103 -0.89 8.70 -15.26
CA LYS A 103 -2.29 9.07 -15.03
C LYS A 103 -2.52 10.08 -13.91
N LEU A 104 -1.54 10.29 -13.04
CA LEU A 104 -1.59 11.27 -11.96
C LEU A 104 -0.74 12.52 -12.25
N TRP A 105 -0.16 12.65 -13.43
CA TRP A 105 0.67 13.81 -13.79
C TRP A 105 -0.09 15.13 -13.73
N TRP A 106 -1.39 15.11 -14.02
CA TRP A 106 -2.23 16.29 -13.86
C TRP A 106 -2.40 16.71 -12.38
N LEU A 107 -2.32 15.76 -11.45
CA LEU A 107 -2.38 15.99 -10.01
C LEU A 107 -1.03 16.39 -9.42
N ALA A 108 0.08 16.01 -10.09
CA ALA A 108 1.42 16.30 -9.61
C ALA A 108 1.67 17.81 -9.38
N PRO A 109 1.39 18.72 -10.33
CA PRO A 109 1.61 20.15 -10.11
C PRO A 109 0.78 20.67 -8.93
N LEU A 110 -0.46 20.21 -8.77
CA LEU A 110 -1.33 20.60 -7.67
C LEU A 110 -0.78 20.14 -6.30
N MET A 111 -0.23 18.93 -6.22
CA MET A 111 0.39 18.40 -5.00
C MET A 111 1.75 19.01 -4.69
N HIS A 112 2.38 19.69 -5.68
CA HIS A 112 3.69 20.29 -5.52
C HIS A 112 3.63 21.81 -5.29
N ILE A 113 2.45 22.41 -5.17
CA ILE A 113 2.29 23.81 -4.76
C ILE A 113 2.89 23.98 -3.35
N PRO A 114 3.84 24.92 -3.17
CA PRO A 114 4.42 25.18 -1.86
C PRO A 114 3.30 25.58 -0.87
N GLY A 115 3.30 24.95 0.32
CA GLY A 115 2.27 25.19 1.34
C GLY A 115 0.99 24.34 1.21
N SER A 116 0.82 23.56 0.13
CA SER A 116 -0.38 22.71 -0.05
C SER A 116 -0.36 21.42 0.79
N MET A 117 0.79 21.00 1.30
CA MET A 117 0.94 19.73 2.04
C MET A 117 0.01 19.58 3.25
N PRO A 118 -0.23 20.60 4.10
CA PRO A 118 -1.18 20.47 5.21
C PRO A 118 -2.59 20.11 4.74
N LEU A 119 -3.04 20.69 3.61
CA LEU A 119 -4.34 20.38 3.00
C LEU A 119 -4.39 18.90 2.55
N TRP A 120 -3.35 18.43 1.88
CA TRP A 120 -3.25 17.04 1.41
C TRP A 120 -3.19 16.05 2.55
N HIS A 121 -2.46 16.36 3.63
CA HIS A 121 -2.46 15.55 4.85
C HIS A 121 -3.83 15.53 5.53
N GLY A 122 -4.54 16.65 5.57
CA GLY A 122 -5.90 16.72 6.09
C GLY A 122 -6.87 15.87 5.28
N LEU A 123 -6.86 16.01 3.96
CA LEU A 123 -7.68 15.24 3.05
C LEU A 123 -7.36 13.72 3.14
N TYR A 124 -6.08 13.38 3.16
CA TYR A 124 -5.68 11.99 3.30
C TYR A 124 -6.17 11.37 4.62
N ARG A 125 -6.00 12.09 5.75
CA ARG A 125 -6.49 11.63 7.05
C ARG A 125 -8.01 11.47 7.07
N PHE A 126 -8.74 12.38 6.43
CA PHE A 126 -10.19 12.27 6.31
C PHE A 126 -10.59 10.99 5.58
N VAL A 127 -10.00 10.71 4.43
CA VAL A 127 -10.25 9.48 3.67
C VAL A 127 -9.82 8.25 4.46
N ALA A 128 -8.63 8.27 5.06
CA ALA A 128 -8.10 7.15 5.84
C ALA A 128 -8.96 6.82 7.07
N ARG A 129 -9.54 7.82 7.73
CA ARG A 129 -10.47 7.61 8.87
C ARG A 129 -11.81 7.00 8.44
N ASN A 130 -12.26 7.31 7.22
CA ASN A 130 -13.53 6.83 6.71
C ASN A 130 -13.41 5.54 5.88
N ARG A 131 -12.19 5.06 5.59
CA ARG A 131 -11.96 3.92 4.69
C ARG A 131 -12.68 2.64 5.09
N TYR A 132 -12.81 2.37 6.40
CA TYR A 132 -13.50 1.19 6.91
C TYR A 132 -15.03 1.27 6.81
N ARG A 133 -15.59 2.47 6.59
CA ARG A 133 -17.03 2.63 6.28
C ARG A 133 -17.38 2.08 4.90
N PHE A 134 -16.40 1.97 4.02
CA PHE A 134 -16.56 1.44 2.65
C PHE A 134 -16.28 -0.07 2.53
N GLY A 135 -16.06 -0.76 3.66
CA GLY A 135 -15.95 -2.21 3.75
C GLY A 135 -14.55 -2.70 4.17
N LYS A 136 -14.56 -3.67 5.08
CA LYS A 136 -13.42 -4.53 5.36
C LYS A 136 -13.46 -5.70 4.41
N LEU A 137 -12.30 -6.19 4.00
CA LEU A 137 -12.18 -7.55 3.49
C LEU A 137 -12.11 -8.43 4.73
N ASP A 138 -13.26 -8.99 5.12
CA ASP A 138 -13.24 -10.08 6.08
C ASP A 138 -12.49 -11.24 5.43
N ASP A 139 -11.64 -11.89 6.20
CA ASP A 139 -10.91 -13.07 5.78
C ASP A 139 -11.96 -14.18 5.52
N CYS A 140 -12.42 -14.26 4.28
CA CYS A 140 -13.32 -15.31 3.86
C CYS A 140 -12.53 -16.60 3.68
N ASP A 141 -12.27 -17.30 4.75
CA ASP A 141 -11.58 -18.58 4.76
C ASP A 141 -12.40 -19.71 4.10
N ASN A 142 -13.65 -19.46 3.72
CA ASN A 142 -14.57 -20.48 3.20
C ASN A 142 -15.40 -20.05 1.97
N GLY A 143 -14.83 -19.34 1.01
CA GLY A 143 -15.40 -19.25 -0.34
C GLY A 143 -16.79 -18.62 -0.52
N ALA A 144 -17.41 -18.11 0.55
CA ALA A 144 -18.72 -17.48 0.51
C ALA A 144 -18.66 -16.07 1.12
N CYS A 145 -18.13 -15.13 0.36
CA CYS A 145 -18.31 -13.71 0.69
C CYS A 145 -19.74 -13.29 0.36
N ALA A 146 -20.65 -13.41 1.33
CA ALA A 146 -21.94 -12.76 1.27
C ALA A 146 -21.72 -11.24 1.35
N VAL A 147 -21.93 -10.56 0.23
CA VAL A 147 -21.94 -9.11 0.17
C VAL A 147 -23.22 -8.63 0.85
N HIS A 148 -23.15 -8.36 2.14
CA HIS A 148 -24.23 -7.64 2.82
C HIS A 148 -24.08 -6.14 2.53
N PHE A 149 -24.82 -5.68 1.53
CA PHE A 149 -25.17 -4.28 1.43
C PHE A 149 -26.28 -4.01 2.49
N LYS A 150 -25.97 -3.22 3.49
CA LYS A 150 -26.95 -2.46 4.27
C LYS A 150 -26.71 -0.98 4.05
#